data_98f885ba8237b10020400da19fb07bae
#
_entry.id   98f885ba8237b10020400da19fb07bae
#
_cell.length_a   1.000
_cell.length_b   1.000
_cell.length_c   1.000
_cell.angle_alpha   90.00
_cell.angle_beta   90.00
_cell.angle_gamma   90.00
#
_symmetry.space_group_name_H-M   'P 1'
#
loop_
_entity.id
_entity.type
_entity.pdbx_description
1 polymer ?
#
loop_
_entity_poly.entity_id
_entity_poly.type
_entity_poly.pdbx_seq_one_letter_code
_entity_poly.pdbx_strand_id
1 'polypeptide(L)'
;MATPPHRPHVVIVGGGFGGLTCAQALADVAVDVTLIDSRNHHLFQPLLYQVAMAGLSPAEIAAPIRSVLHEQRNASVLLAEVEGVDLPAHEVRLIGAERDSLRYDYLVLAAGAQNHYFGHDEWARYAIGLKDLDDAIEIRRRVLVAFEAAECTHDPVE
;
A
#
# COMPACT_ATOMS: atom_id res chain seq x y z
N MET A 1 -26.50 7.21 -33.70
CA MET A 1 -26.29 6.88 -32.29
C MET A 1 -25.37 7.95 -31.71
N ALA A 2 -25.78 8.66 -30.70
CA ALA A 2 -24.91 9.65 -30.04
C ALA A 2 -23.76 8.89 -29.30
N THR A 3 -22.53 9.31 -29.53
CA THR A 3 -21.38 8.81 -28.79
C THR A 3 -21.65 9.08 -27.29
N PRO A 4 -21.51 8.07 -26.40
CA PRO A 4 -21.68 8.32 -24.98
C PRO A 4 -20.72 9.43 -24.54
N PRO A 5 -21.13 10.31 -23.62
CA PRO A 5 -20.26 11.38 -23.14
C PRO A 5 -18.99 10.76 -22.56
N HIS A 6 -17.83 11.29 -22.97
CA HIS A 6 -16.53 10.90 -22.44
C HIS A 6 -16.55 11.11 -20.93
N ARG A 7 -16.34 10.04 -20.15
CA ARG A 7 -16.14 10.15 -18.72
C ARG A 7 -14.67 10.45 -18.45
N PRO A 8 -14.35 11.49 -17.68
CA PRO A 8 -12.97 11.75 -17.29
C PRO A 8 -12.37 10.55 -16.53
N HIS A 9 -11.12 10.25 -16.82
CA HIS A 9 -10.40 9.17 -16.17
C HIS A 9 -9.51 9.72 -15.04
N VAL A 10 -9.78 9.28 -13.81
CA VAL A 10 -9.01 9.60 -12.61
C VAL A 10 -8.10 8.44 -12.29
N VAL A 11 -6.79 8.66 -12.32
CA VAL A 11 -5.80 7.68 -11.88
C VAL A 11 -5.33 8.05 -10.49
N ILE A 12 -5.40 7.10 -9.56
CA ILE A 12 -4.97 7.24 -8.16
C ILE A 12 -3.81 6.29 -7.91
N VAL A 13 -2.66 6.82 -7.53
CA VAL A 13 -1.45 6.06 -7.20
C VAL A 13 -1.35 5.89 -5.70
N GLY A 14 -1.49 4.65 -5.24
CA GLY A 14 -1.45 4.24 -3.83
C GLY A 14 -2.83 3.93 -3.25
N GLY A 15 -2.99 2.70 -2.74
CA GLY A 15 -4.19 2.16 -2.08
C GLY A 15 -4.17 2.30 -0.55
N GLY A 16 -3.34 3.20 -0.02
CA GLY A 16 -3.34 3.59 1.39
C GLY A 16 -4.56 4.41 1.79
N PHE A 17 -4.53 5.04 2.97
CA PHE A 17 -5.66 5.84 3.47
C PHE A 17 -6.10 6.93 2.49
N GLY A 18 -5.17 7.74 1.97
CA GLY A 18 -5.49 8.85 1.09
C GLY A 18 -6.11 8.39 -0.23
N GLY A 19 -5.48 7.42 -0.90
CA GLY A 19 -5.95 6.96 -2.20
C GLY A 19 -7.27 6.20 -2.11
N LEU A 20 -7.43 5.33 -1.12
CA LEU A 20 -8.68 4.60 -0.93
C LEU A 20 -9.85 5.52 -0.58
N THR A 21 -9.64 6.49 0.33
CA THR A 21 -10.65 7.50 0.66
C THR A 21 -11.02 8.35 -0.56
N CYS A 22 -10.02 8.74 -1.37
CA CYS A 22 -10.27 9.47 -2.61
C CYS A 22 -11.10 8.64 -3.60
N ALA A 23 -10.75 7.37 -3.81
CA ALA A 23 -11.51 6.48 -4.69
C ALA A 23 -12.97 6.36 -4.24
N GLN A 24 -13.21 6.12 -2.95
CA GLN A 24 -14.55 6.02 -2.37
C GLN A 24 -15.36 7.32 -2.50
N ALA A 25 -14.73 8.48 -2.30
CA ALA A 25 -15.39 9.77 -2.45
C ALA A 25 -15.85 10.05 -3.90
N LEU A 26 -15.29 9.36 -4.88
CA LEU A 26 -15.65 9.46 -6.29
C LEU A 26 -16.72 8.46 -6.72
N ALA A 27 -17.30 7.66 -5.82
CA ALA A 27 -18.23 6.58 -6.17
C ALA A 27 -19.44 7.05 -6.99
N ASP A 28 -20.02 8.19 -6.62
CA ASP A 28 -21.22 8.74 -7.26
C ASP A 28 -20.89 9.85 -8.28
N VAL A 29 -19.62 10.04 -8.61
CA VAL A 29 -19.17 11.02 -9.60
C VAL A 29 -19.13 10.38 -10.97
N ALA A 30 -19.47 11.14 -12.02
CA ALA A 30 -19.48 10.66 -13.42
C ALA A 30 -18.05 10.61 -14.01
N VAL A 31 -17.16 9.86 -13.37
CA VAL A 31 -15.76 9.61 -13.77
C VAL A 31 -15.48 8.11 -13.77
N ASP A 32 -14.43 7.69 -14.45
CA ASP A 32 -13.84 6.37 -14.33
C ASP A 32 -12.60 6.46 -13.45
N VAL A 33 -12.49 5.58 -12.44
CA VAL A 33 -11.40 5.59 -11.46
C VAL A 33 -10.53 4.35 -11.66
N THR A 34 -9.21 4.53 -11.76
CA THR A 34 -8.25 3.44 -11.64
C THR A 34 -7.33 3.69 -10.45
N LEU A 35 -7.43 2.84 -9.43
CA LEU A 35 -6.52 2.83 -8.29
C LEU A 35 -5.38 1.84 -8.56
N ILE A 36 -4.14 2.33 -8.52
CA ILE A 36 -2.92 1.55 -8.75
C ILE A 36 -2.19 1.40 -7.42
N ASP A 37 -1.83 0.17 -7.06
CA ASP A 37 -0.96 -0.09 -5.92
C ASP A 37 -0.04 -1.28 -6.23
N SER A 38 1.17 -1.25 -5.71
CA SER A 38 2.13 -2.36 -5.80
C SER A 38 1.74 -3.55 -4.91
N ARG A 39 0.79 -3.35 -4.00
CA ARG A 39 0.22 -4.37 -3.12
C ARG A 39 -1.27 -4.54 -3.40
N ASN A 40 -1.78 -5.74 -3.17
CA ASN A 40 -3.20 -6.04 -3.39
C ASN A 40 -4.09 -5.73 -2.19
N HIS A 41 -3.55 -5.16 -1.10
CA HIS A 41 -4.27 -4.93 0.14
C HIS A 41 -4.07 -3.52 0.69
N HIS A 42 -5.12 -3.00 1.28
CA HIS A 42 -5.08 -1.82 2.15
C HIS A 42 -4.62 -2.24 3.54
N LEU A 43 -3.64 -1.51 4.09
CA LEU A 43 -3.09 -1.77 5.40
C LEU A 43 -3.52 -0.70 6.39
N PHE A 44 -4.14 -1.12 7.51
CA PHE A 44 -4.44 -0.23 8.62
C PHE A 44 -3.19 -0.01 9.49
N GLN A 45 -2.27 0.82 9.00
CA GLN A 45 -0.97 1.09 9.63
C GLN A 45 -1.00 1.40 11.13
N PRO A 46 -1.99 2.12 11.70
CA PRO A 46 -2.00 2.41 13.14
C PRO A 46 -1.96 1.18 14.05
N LEU A 47 -2.33 0.01 13.55
CA LEU A 47 -2.30 -1.25 14.30
C LEU A 47 -1.11 -2.17 13.99
N LEU A 48 -0.15 -1.73 13.16
CA LEU A 48 1.05 -2.52 12.84
C LEU A 48 1.84 -2.94 14.08
N TYR A 49 1.92 -2.06 15.08
CA TYR A 49 2.61 -2.38 16.34
C TYR A 49 1.99 -3.57 17.08
N GLN A 50 0.67 -3.77 16.95
CA GLN A 50 0.01 -4.94 17.57
C GLN A 50 0.35 -6.23 16.83
N VAL A 51 0.54 -6.19 15.52
CA VAL A 51 1.05 -7.33 14.76
C VAL A 51 2.50 -7.62 15.14
N ALA A 52 3.34 -6.60 15.23
CA ALA A 52 4.75 -6.72 15.64
C ALA A 52 4.91 -7.31 17.05
N MET A 53 4.01 -7.00 17.96
CA MET A 53 3.99 -7.51 19.35
C MET A 53 3.10 -8.75 19.54
N ALA A 54 2.75 -9.44 18.45
CA ALA A 54 1.94 -10.66 18.47
C ALA A 54 0.51 -10.53 19.06
N GLY A 55 0.01 -9.30 19.19
CA GLY A 55 -1.35 -9.02 19.69
C GLY A 55 -2.44 -9.21 18.65
N LEU A 56 -2.12 -9.01 17.36
CA LEU A 56 -3.03 -9.20 16.24
C LEU A 56 -2.42 -10.07 15.15
N SER A 57 -3.29 -10.71 14.37
CA SER A 57 -2.89 -11.36 13.12
C SER A 57 -2.73 -10.30 11.99
N PRO A 58 -1.79 -10.49 11.04
CA PRO A 58 -1.69 -9.64 9.85
C PRO A 58 -3.00 -9.47 9.09
N ALA A 59 -3.81 -10.52 9.02
CA ALA A 59 -5.09 -10.51 8.30
C ALA A 59 -6.16 -9.62 8.94
N GLU A 60 -6.01 -9.26 10.22
CA GLU A 60 -6.97 -8.40 10.93
C GLU A 60 -6.81 -6.92 10.58
N ILE A 61 -5.65 -6.54 10.04
CA ILE A 61 -5.32 -5.15 9.69
C ILE A 61 -5.07 -4.94 8.19
N ALA A 62 -5.19 -6.00 7.39
CA ALA A 62 -4.99 -5.95 5.94
C ALA A 62 -6.24 -6.44 5.21
N ALA A 63 -6.86 -5.56 4.42
CA ALA A 63 -8.05 -5.88 3.63
C ALA A 63 -7.73 -5.81 2.12
N PRO A 64 -8.14 -6.78 1.29
CA PRO A 64 -7.95 -6.69 -0.15
C PRO A 64 -8.60 -5.43 -0.71
N ILE A 65 -7.85 -4.60 -1.45
CA ILE A 65 -8.37 -3.33 -1.99
C ILE A 65 -9.60 -3.57 -2.87
N ARG A 66 -9.57 -4.64 -3.69
CA ARG A 66 -10.72 -5.02 -4.53
C ARG A 66 -11.97 -5.37 -3.73
N SER A 67 -11.81 -5.95 -2.55
CA SER A 67 -12.96 -6.24 -1.67
C SER A 67 -13.55 -4.96 -1.07
N VAL A 68 -12.72 -3.96 -0.77
CA VAL A 68 -13.17 -2.67 -0.23
C VAL A 68 -13.95 -1.88 -1.28
N LEU A 69 -13.55 -1.97 -2.57
CA LEU A 69 -14.15 -1.22 -3.67
C LEU A 69 -15.15 -2.05 -4.52
N HIS A 70 -15.52 -3.26 -4.09
CA HIS A 70 -16.28 -4.22 -4.93
C HIS A 70 -17.66 -3.72 -5.35
N GLU A 71 -18.32 -2.88 -4.57
CA GLU A 71 -19.63 -2.31 -4.87
C GLU A 71 -19.54 -1.06 -5.76
N GLN A 72 -18.35 -0.46 -5.88
CA GLN A 72 -18.13 0.76 -6.63
C GLN A 72 -17.94 0.47 -8.12
N ARG A 73 -18.98 0.76 -8.92
CA ARG A 73 -19.03 0.39 -10.34
C ARG A 73 -18.08 1.16 -11.26
N ASN A 74 -17.69 2.38 -10.87
CA ASN A 74 -16.81 3.25 -11.65
C ASN A 74 -15.33 3.11 -11.24
N ALA A 75 -14.99 2.19 -10.31
CA ALA A 75 -13.62 1.98 -9.85
C ALA A 75 -13.06 0.64 -10.34
N SER A 76 -11.82 0.66 -10.76
CA SER A 76 -10.99 -0.51 -11.04
C SER A 76 -9.71 -0.47 -10.22
N VAL A 77 -9.17 -1.64 -9.86
CA VAL A 77 -7.92 -1.77 -9.09
C VAL A 77 -6.88 -2.48 -9.94
N LEU A 78 -5.75 -1.82 -10.16
CA LEU A 78 -4.62 -2.34 -10.89
C LEU A 78 -3.47 -2.64 -9.93
N LEU A 79 -3.02 -3.90 -9.88
CA LEU A 79 -1.82 -4.31 -9.17
C LEU A 79 -0.62 -4.04 -10.07
N ALA A 80 0.12 -2.98 -9.80
CA ALA A 80 1.30 -2.57 -10.54
C ALA A 80 2.14 -1.60 -9.72
N GLU A 81 3.40 -1.47 -10.08
CA GLU A 81 4.27 -0.41 -9.58
C GLU A 81 4.27 0.76 -10.58
N VAL A 82 4.24 1.98 -10.05
CA VAL A 82 4.36 3.20 -10.85
C VAL A 82 5.82 3.60 -10.91
N GLU A 83 6.43 3.48 -12.09
CA GLU A 83 7.81 3.86 -12.34
C GLU A 83 7.98 5.38 -12.48
N GLY A 84 6.99 6.04 -13.07
CA GLY A 84 7.06 7.47 -13.32
C GLY A 84 5.80 8.04 -13.92
N VAL A 85 5.77 9.36 -14.03
CA VAL A 85 4.68 10.15 -14.61
C VAL A 85 5.21 11.03 -15.73
N ASP A 86 4.58 10.95 -16.89
CA ASP A 86 4.75 11.88 -18.00
C ASP A 86 3.65 12.92 -17.96
N LEU A 87 3.94 14.10 -17.38
CA LEU A 87 2.96 15.17 -17.23
C LEU A 87 2.49 15.74 -18.57
N PRO A 88 3.38 16.03 -19.54
CA PRO A 88 2.97 16.49 -20.87
C PRO A 88 2.07 15.53 -21.63
N ALA A 89 2.34 14.22 -21.52
CA ALA A 89 1.55 13.17 -22.17
C ALA A 89 0.30 12.77 -21.38
N HIS A 90 0.16 13.20 -20.13
CA HIS A 90 -0.87 12.76 -19.19
C HIS A 90 -0.87 11.22 -19.06
N GLU A 91 0.30 10.64 -18.84
CA GLU A 91 0.50 9.19 -18.72
C GLU A 91 1.27 8.80 -17.45
N VAL A 92 0.88 7.68 -16.85
CA VAL A 92 1.59 7.00 -15.78
C VAL A 92 2.29 5.78 -16.38
N ARG A 93 3.61 5.64 -16.19
CA ARG A 93 4.36 4.44 -16.60
C ARG A 93 4.30 3.38 -15.52
N LEU A 94 4.11 2.12 -15.93
CA LEU A 94 3.81 1.00 -15.04
C LEU A 94 4.85 -0.13 -15.21
N ILE A 95 5.12 -0.83 -14.12
CA ILE A 95 5.87 -2.09 -14.08
C ILE A 95 4.98 -3.16 -13.45
N GLY A 96 5.04 -4.39 -13.99
CA GLY A 96 4.31 -5.54 -13.45
C GLY A 96 2.84 -5.61 -13.85
N ALA A 97 2.40 -4.83 -14.84
CA ALA A 97 1.07 -4.89 -15.44
C ALA A 97 1.12 -5.42 -16.88
N GLU A 98 -0.06 -5.77 -17.42
CA GLU A 98 -0.19 -6.16 -18.85
C GLU A 98 0.04 -5.00 -19.82
N ARG A 99 0.00 -3.78 -19.33
CA ARG A 99 0.22 -2.54 -20.09
C ARG A 99 1.36 -1.75 -19.47
N ASP A 100 2.16 -1.10 -20.30
CA ASP A 100 3.32 -0.32 -19.86
C ASP A 100 2.96 1.10 -19.41
N SER A 101 1.79 1.61 -19.80
CA SER A 101 1.33 2.94 -19.41
C SER A 101 -0.20 3.02 -19.29
N LEU A 102 -0.67 4.06 -18.59
CA LEU A 102 -2.07 4.39 -18.42
C LEU A 102 -2.26 5.90 -18.54
N ARG A 103 -3.15 6.32 -19.45
CA ARG A 103 -3.54 7.74 -19.60
C ARG A 103 -4.50 8.17 -18.53
N TYR A 104 -4.46 9.45 -18.16
CA TYR A 104 -5.36 10.07 -17.20
C TYR A 104 -5.80 11.47 -17.64
N ASP A 105 -6.98 11.86 -17.18
CA ASP A 105 -7.44 13.27 -17.20
C ASP A 105 -7.04 13.95 -15.87
N TYR A 106 -7.13 13.20 -14.77
CA TYR A 106 -6.73 13.64 -13.42
C TYR A 106 -5.85 12.60 -12.76
N LEU A 107 -4.79 13.05 -12.09
CA LEU A 107 -3.87 12.21 -11.35
C LEU A 107 -3.86 12.59 -9.87
N VAL A 108 -4.01 11.58 -9.01
CA VAL A 108 -3.86 11.69 -7.56
C VAL A 108 -2.65 10.89 -7.12
N LEU A 109 -1.67 11.54 -6.52
CA LEU A 109 -0.49 10.90 -5.95
C LEU A 109 -0.70 10.69 -4.44
N ALA A 110 -0.94 9.44 -4.03
CA ALA A 110 -1.17 9.03 -2.65
C ALA A 110 -0.22 7.88 -2.25
N ALA A 111 1.02 7.90 -2.77
CA ALA A 111 2.01 6.82 -2.63
C ALA A 111 2.51 6.59 -1.18
N GLY A 112 2.12 7.45 -0.23
CA GLY A 112 2.51 7.34 1.17
C GLY A 112 3.96 7.75 1.41
N ALA A 113 4.60 7.14 2.42
CA ALA A 113 5.98 7.43 2.81
C ALA A 113 6.72 6.14 3.12
N GLN A 114 8.02 6.14 2.90
CA GLN A 114 8.93 5.06 3.26
C GLN A 114 9.80 5.46 4.46
N ASN A 115 10.46 4.47 5.08
CA ASN A 115 11.47 4.73 6.10
C ASN A 115 12.67 5.43 5.46
N HIS A 116 13.24 6.41 6.18
CA HIS A 116 14.42 7.13 5.73
C HIS A 116 15.44 7.19 6.85
N TYR A 117 16.67 6.77 6.58
CA TYR A 117 17.76 6.69 7.55
C TYR A 117 18.75 7.86 7.44
N PHE A 118 18.35 8.96 6.77
CA PHE A 118 19.13 10.20 6.65
C PHE A 118 20.53 10.02 6.08
N GLY A 119 20.70 9.08 5.14
CA GLY A 119 21.99 8.73 4.54
C GLY A 119 22.79 7.65 5.29
N HIS A 120 22.19 7.07 6.34
CA HIS A 120 22.74 5.98 7.13
C HIS A 120 22.01 4.66 6.89
N ASP A 121 21.98 4.21 5.64
CA ASP A 121 21.23 3.02 5.24
C ASP A 121 21.67 1.74 5.95
N GLU A 122 22.92 1.73 6.46
CA GLU A 122 23.45 0.67 7.31
C GLU A 122 22.68 0.48 8.62
N TRP A 123 21.94 1.48 9.08
CA TRP A 123 21.11 1.37 10.30
C TRP A 123 19.88 0.46 10.09
N ALA A 124 19.41 0.28 8.87
CA ALA A 124 18.25 -0.57 8.57
C ALA A 124 18.38 -1.99 9.15
N ARG A 125 19.59 -2.53 9.23
CA ARG A 125 19.85 -3.86 9.82
C ARG A 125 19.60 -3.93 11.33
N TYR A 126 19.70 -2.79 12.04
CA TYR A 126 19.50 -2.70 13.49
C TYR A 126 18.17 -2.05 13.85
N ALA A 127 17.75 -1.07 13.07
CA ALA A 127 16.53 -0.30 13.28
C ALA A 127 15.53 -0.63 12.16
N ILE A 128 14.86 -1.77 12.29
CA ILE A 128 13.83 -2.18 11.33
C ILE A 128 12.71 -1.14 11.34
N GLY A 129 12.26 -0.74 10.14
CA GLY A 129 11.08 0.10 10.00
C GLY A 129 9.81 -0.57 10.52
N LEU A 130 8.74 0.20 10.63
CA LEU A 130 7.40 -0.31 10.93
C LEU A 130 6.40 0.40 10.01
N LYS A 131 6.51 0.11 8.71
CA LYS A 131 5.68 0.72 7.67
C LYS A 131 4.77 -0.26 6.94
N ASP A 132 5.16 -1.53 6.93
CA ASP A 132 4.41 -2.59 6.26
C ASP A 132 4.31 -3.87 7.09
N LEU A 133 3.60 -4.87 6.55
CA LEU A 133 3.39 -6.14 7.24
C LEU A 133 4.69 -6.94 7.38
N ASP A 134 5.59 -6.87 6.41
CA ASP A 134 6.84 -7.61 6.42
C ASP A 134 7.74 -7.12 7.56
N ASP A 135 7.82 -5.78 7.75
CA ASP A 135 8.47 -5.16 8.90
C ASP A 135 7.90 -5.69 10.22
N ALA A 136 6.57 -5.67 10.36
CA ALA A 136 5.89 -6.09 11.59
C ALA A 136 6.10 -7.58 11.89
N ILE A 137 6.06 -8.43 10.87
CA ILE A 137 6.30 -9.88 10.98
C ILE A 137 7.75 -10.15 11.38
N GLU A 138 8.72 -9.44 10.81
CA GLU A 138 10.13 -9.60 11.16
C GLU A 138 10.41 -9.15 12.60
N ILE A 139 9.84 -8.01 13.04
CA ILE A 139 9.95 -7.59 14.44
C ILE A 139 9.33 -8.66 15.36
N ARG A 140 8.13 -9.14 15.04
CA ARG A 140 7.45 -10.21 15.80
C ARG A 140 8.33 -11.45 15.92
N ARG A 141 8.92 -11.89 14.81
CA ARG A 141 9.81 -13.05 14.79
C ARG A 141 11.00 -12.85 15.73
N ARG A 142 11.68 -11.69 15.66
CA ARG A 142 12.84 -11.38 16.52
C ARG A 142 12.47 -11.35 18.00
N VAL A 143 11.36 -10.71 18.33
CA VAL A 143 10.88 -10.63 19.72
C VAL A 143 10.58 -12.01 20.28
N LEU A 144 9.80 -12.83 19.57
CA LEU A 144 9.43 -14.16 20.05
C LEU A 144 10.64 -15.10 20.15
N VAL A 145 11.57 -15.05 19.20
CA VAL A 145 12.81 -15.85 19.26
C VAL A 145 13.70 -15.42 20.44
N ALA A 146 13.75 -14.11 20.75
CA ALA A 146 14.52 -13.63 21.90
C ALA A 146 13.93 -14.13 23.23
N PHE A 147 12.60 -14.15 23.37
CA PHE A 147 11.95 -14.74 24.55
C PHE A 147 12.21 -16.23 24.66
N GLU A 148 12.13 -16.98 23.56
CA GLU A 148 12.43 -18.42 23.55
C GLU A 148 13.90 -18.69 23.95
N ALA A 149 14.83 -17.89 23.44
CA ALA A 149 16.25 -18.00 23.82
C ALA A 149 16.45 -17.72 25.31
N ALA A 150 15.77 -16.73 25.87
CA ALA A 150 15.86 -16.41 27.30
C ALA A 150 15.32 -17.54 28.19
N GLU A 151 14.23 -18.21 27.79
CA GLU A 151 13.70 -19.38 28.53
C GLU A 151 14.66 -20.59 28.52
N CYS A 152 15.47 -20.74 27.45
CA CYS A 152 16.43 -21.82 27.31
C CYS A 152 17.78 -21.51 28.00
N THR A 153 18.04 -20.29 28.42
CA THR A 153 19.29 -19.87 29.06
C THR A 153 19.27 -20.12 30.56
N HIS A 154 20.32 -20.72 31.09
CA HIS A 154 20.49 -20.93 32.53
C HIS A 154 21.32 -19.83 33.21
N ASP A 155 21.87 -18.87 32.47
CA ASP A 155 22.59 -17.74 32.97
C ASP A 155 21.67 -16.50 33.11
N PRO A 156 21.38 -16.02 34.31
CA PRO A 156 20.50 -14.87 34.56
C PRO A 156 21.07 -13.52 34.09
N VAL A 157 22.28 -13.50 33.53
CA VAL A 157 22.97 -12.30 33.04
C VAL A 157 23.00 -12.21 31.50
N GLU A 158 22.72 -13.29 30.82
CA GLU A 158 22.52 -13.32 29.34
C GLU A 158 21.02 -13.11 28.99
#